data_e501bc9cbce4eeef4507ba0d6d945a8b
#
_entry.id   e501bc9cbce4eeef4507ba0d6d945a8b
#
_cell.length_a   1.000
_cell.length_b   1.000
_cell.length_c   1.000
_cell.angle_alpha   90.00
_cell.angle_beta   90.00
_cell.angle_gamma   90.00
#
_symmetry.space_group_name_H-M   'P 1'
#
loop_
_entity.id
_entity.type
_entity.pdbx_description
1 polymer ?
#
loop_
_entity_poly.entity_id
_entity_poly.type
_entity_poly.pdbx_seq_one_letter_code
_entity_poly.pdbx_strand_id
1 'polypeptide(L)'
;MYVMFIMMAAGGLMATAQLAPIAKDYHVDKIPVSLIGITLPALTFALSLDRILNGLTRPFFGWVSDRIGREQTMFIAFLLEGIGIIALANLGTDPVWFVLLSGLVFFAWGEIYSLFPATVTDTFGATYATTNTGLMYTAKGTASLLVPLANVLVAAKGNWHAVFITAATLNIIAALAAMAVLKPMRAAYTNRGAGVDATKANLATR
;
A
#
# COMPACT_ATOMS: atom_id res chain seq x y z
N MET A 1 13.57 -0.82 1.51
CA MET A 1 12.30 -1.15 2.20
C MET A 1 11.68 0.09 2.87
N TYR A 2 12.36 0.78 3.80
CA TYR A 2 11.77 1.89 4.56
C TYR A 2 11.20 3.02 3.69
N VAL A 3 11.97 3.52 2.72
CA VAL A 3 11.51 4.55 1.78
C VAL A 3 10.32 4.08 0.94
N MET A 4 10.33 2.83 0.47
CA MET A 4 9.19 2.26 -0.25
C MET A 4 7.94 2.21 0.61
N PHE A 5 8.08 1.86 1.90
CA PHE A 5 6.95 1.89 2.83
C PHE A 5 6.41 3.32 3.01
N ILE A 6 7.29 4.33 3.14
CA ILE A 6 6.85 5.74 3.20
C ILE A 6 6.05 6.10 1.96
N MET A 7 6.57 5.78 0.76
CA MET A 7 5.90 6.10 -0.51
C MET A 7 4.52 5.46 -0.62
N MET A 8 4.43 4.17 -0.31
CA MET A 8 3.16 3.44 -0.33
C MET A 8 2.19 3.95 0.74
N ALA A 9 2.66 4.12 1.97
CA ALA A 9 1.83 4.63 3.04
C ALA A 9 1.36 6.06 2.77
N ALA A 10 2.20 6.93 2.22
CA ALA A 10 1.83 8.30 1.87
C ALA A 10 0.79 8.32 0.73
N GLY A 11 1.03 7.56 -0.36
CA GLY A 11 0.11 7.47 -1.48
C GLY A 11 -1.29 7.01 -1.05
N GLY A 12 -1.35 5.89 -0.35
CA GLY A 12 -2.63 5.37 0.16
C GLY A 12 -3.29 6.30 1.18
N LEU A 13 -2.55 6.89 2.13
CA LEU A 13 -3.13 7.85 3.09
C LEU A 13 -3.65 9.11 2.41
N MET A 14 -2.97 9.65 1.40
CA MET A 14 -3.45 10.82 0.66
C MET A 14 -4.78 10.54 -0.05
N ALA A 15 -5.00 9.34 -0.55
CA ALA A 15 -6.26 8.94 -1.18
C ALA A 15 -7.33 8.56 -0.14
N THR A 16 -6.97 7.79 0.89
CA THR A 16 -7.93 7.16 1.80
C THR A 16 -8.31 8.04 3.00
N ALA A 17 -7.36 8.80 3.57
CA ALA A 17 -7.66 9.70 4.68
C ALA A 17 -8.54 10.90 4.26
N GLN A 18 -8.54 11.22 2.97
CA GLN A 18 -9.32 12.31 2.39
C GLN A 18 -10.61 11.85 1.71
N LEU A 19 -11.01 10.57 1.90
CA LEU A 19 -12.15 10.00 1.17
C LEU A 19 -13.47 10.78 1.44
N ALA A 20 -13.69 11.25 2.67
CA ALA A 20 -14.89 12.01 3.01
C ALA A 20 -14.93 13.42 2.37
N PRO A 21 -13.87 14.24 2.41
CA PRO A 21 -13.77 15.46 1.61
C PRO A 21 -13.93 15.21 0.10
N ILE A 22 -13.28 14.19 -0.45
CA ILE A 22 -13.37 13.82 -1.88
C ILE A 22 -14.82 13.51 -2.26
N ALA A 23 -15.51 12.68 -1.46
CA ALA A 23 -16.91 12.33 -1.71
C ALA A 23 -17.84 13.54 -1.71
N LYS A 24 -17.59 14.53 -0.83
CA LYS A 24 -18.36 15.77 -0.76
C LYS A 24 -18.11 16.65 -1.99
N ASP A 25 -16.87 16.82 -2.39
CA ASP A 25 -16.50 17.64 -3.54
C ASP A 25 -16.96 17.00 -4.86
N TYR A 26 -17.06 15.66 -4.91
CA TYR A 26 -17.67 14.92 -6.01
C TYR A 26 -19.20 14.86 -5.94
N HIS A 27 -19.80 15.40 -4.87
CA HIS A 27 -21.26 15.38 -4.63
C HIS A 27 -21.88 13.98 -4.59
N VAL A 28 -21.10 12.95 -4.23
CA VAL A 28 -21.56 11.56 -4.14
C VAL A 28 -21.82 11.07 -2.72
N ASP A 29 -21.42 11.83 -1.71
CA ASP A 29 -21.41 11.42 -0.30
C ASP A 29 -22.76 10.89 0.21
N LYS A 30 -23.86 11.47 -0.24
CA LYS A 30 -25.24 11.15 0.20
C LYS A 30 -26.05 10.36 -0.83
N ILE A 31 -25.53 10.14 -2.04
CA ILE A 31 -26.25 9.42 -3.08
C ILE A 31 -26.38 7.96 -2.67
N PRO A 32 -27.61 7.39 -2.68
CA PRO A 32 -27.80 5.99 -2.32
C PRO A 32 -27.21 5.08 -3.40
N VAL A 33 -26.40 4.12 -2.97
CA VAL A 33 -25.83 3.05 -3.81
C VAL A 33 -26.36 1.73 -3.31
N SER A 34 -26.89 0.92 -4.22
CA SER A 34 -27.39 -0.43 -3.93
C SER A 34 -26.43 -1.47 -4.52
N LEU A 35 -25.77 -2.24 -3.65
CA LEU A 35 -24.89 -3.35 -4.02
C LEU A 35 -25.23 -4.57 -3.15
N ILE A 36 -25.34 -5.73 -3.78
CA ILE A 36 -25.57 -7.02 -3.09
C ILE A 36 -26.82 -6.98 -2.17
N GLY A 37 -27.88 -6.25 -2.59
CA GLY A 37 -29.12 -6.14 -1.82
C GLY A 37 -29.09 -5.18 -0.63
N ILE A 38 -27.98 -4.47 -0.40
CA ILE A 38 -27.80 -3.46 0.64
C ILE A 38 -27.78 -2.08 -0.03
N THR A 39 -28.58 -1.14 0.49
CA THR A 39 -28.60 0.25 -0.01
C THR A 39 -28.13 1.19 1.10
N LEU A 40 -27.06 1.93 0.85
CA LEU A 40 -26.48 2.91 1.76
C LEU A 40 -26.04 4.15 0.98
N PRO A 41 -25.87 5.31 1.63
CA PRO A 41 -25.18 6.45 1.03
C PRO A 41 -23.76 6.04 0.58
N ALA A 42 -23.32 6.51 -0.60
CA ALA A 42 -22.08 6.07 -1.22
C ALA A 42 -20.86 6.18 -0.28
N LEU A 43 -20.73 7.30 0.45
CA LEU A 43 -19.63 7.45 1.42
C LEU A 43 -19.70 6.42 2.55
N THR A 44 -20.89 6.18 3.11
CA THR A 44 -21.07 5.18 4.18
C THR A 44 -20.76 3.78 3.67
N PHE A 45 -21.19 3.47 2.44
CA PHE A 45 -20.92 2.18 1.82
C PHE A 45 -19.43 2.00 1.57
N ALA A 46 -18.76 3.00 0.99
CA ALA A 46 -17.32 3.00 0.74
C ALA A 46 -16.54 2.76 2.04
N LEU A 47 -16.79 3.55 3.09
CA LEU A 47 -16.10 3.40 4.37
C LEU A 47 -16.31 2.03 5.03
N SER A 48 -17.50 1.43 4.88
CA SER A 48 -17.80 0.10 5.39
C SER A 48 -17.07 -0.99 4.61
N LEU A 49 -17.11 -0.91 3.28
CA LEU A 49 -16.41 -1.82 2.38
C LEU A 49 -14.91 -1.76 2.57
N ASP A 50 -14.36 -0.56 2.72
CA ASP A 50 -12.93 -0.32 2.94
C ASP A 50 -12.42 -1.04 4.19
N ARG A 51 -13.18 -1.03 5.29
CA ARG A 51 -12.81 -1.72 6.53
C ARG A 51 -12.75 -3.23 6.34
N ILE A 52 -13.75 -3.79 5.67
CA ILE A 52 -13.83 -5.22 5.37
C ILE A 52 -12.66 -5.63 4.47
N LEU A 53 -12.47 -4.92 3.37
CA LEU A 53 -11.43 -5.23 2.39
C LEU A 53 -10.02 -5.04 2.98
N ASN A 54 -9.78 -3.99 3.76
CA ASN A 54 -8.50 -3.79 4.46
C ASN A 54 -8.18 -4.93 5.45
N GLY A 55 -9.20 -5.52 6.07
CA GLY A 55 -9.03 -6.71 6.91
C GLY A 55 -8.66 -7.95 6.11
N LEU A 56 -9.34 -8.17 4.98
CA LEU A 56 -9.15 -9.36 4.13
C LEU A 56 -7.86 -9.32 3.31
N THR A 57 -7.34 -8.14 3.01
CA THR A 57 -6.15 -7.99 2.18
C THR A 57 -4.92 -8.65 2.75
N ARG A 58 -4.73 -8.61 4.07
CA ARG A 58 -3.52 -9.13 4.74
C ARG A 58 -3.37 -10.65 4.58
N PRO A 59 -4.35 -11.49 4.92
CA PRO A 59 -4.25 -12.92 4.68
C PRO A 59 -4.19 -13.25 3.18
N PHE A 60 -4.91 -12.49 2.33
CA PHE A 60 -4.91 -12.71 0.90
C PHE A 60 -3.53 -12.47 0.28
N PHE A 61 -2.95 -11.29 0.45
CA PHE A 61 -1.63 -10.99 -0.11
C PHE A 61 -0.50 -11.73 0.61
N GLY A 62 -0.66 -12.08 1.89
CA GLY A 62 0.23 -13.00 2.59
C GLY A 62 0.30 -14.33 1.84
N TRP A 63 -0.84 -14.96 1.61
CA TRP A 63 -0.96 -16.22 0.88
C TRP A 63 -0.45 -16.14 -0.57
N VAL A 64 -0.72 -15.05 -1.29
CA VAL A 64 -0.17 -14.81 -2.63
C VAL A 64 1.34 -14.74 -2.59
N SER A 65 1.89 -13.96 -1.63
CA SER A 65 3.32 -13.73 -1.53
C SER A 65 4.13 -14.97 -1.14
N ASP A 66 3.50 -15.90 -0.42
CA ASP A 66 4.11 -17.21 -0.09
C ASP A 66 4.26 -18.10 -1.33
N ARG A 67 3.49 -17.85 -2.40
CA ARG A 67 3.53 -18.61 -3.65
C ARG A 67 4.37 -18.00 -4.75
N ILE A 68 4.22 -16.70 -4.99
CA ILE A 68 4.90 -16.02 -6.11
C ILE A 68 6.10 -15.18 -5.66
N GLY A 69 6.32 -15.06 -4.35
CA GLY A 69 7.42 -14.28 -3.76
C GLY A 69 7.01 -12.87 -3.34
N ARG A 70 7.76 -12.32 -2.38
CA ARG A 70 7.45 -11.03 -1.74
C ARG A 70 7.46 -9.86 -2.72
N GLU A 71 8.52 -9.74 -3.51
CA GLU A 71 8.72 -8.59 -4.40
C GLU A 71 7.74 -8.58 -5.58
N GLN A 72 7.40 -9.76 -6.12
CA GLN A 72 6.39 -9.87 -7.17
C GLN A 72 5.01 -9.47 -6.66
N THR A 73 4.67 -9.91 -5.45
CA THR A 73 3.40 -9.54 -4.82
C THR A 73 3.34 -8.06 -4.51
N MET A 74 4.42 -7.47 -3.98
CA MET A 74 4.53 -6.02 -3.79
C MET A 74 4.34 -5.26 -5.10
N PHE A 75 5.00 -5.70 -6.17
CA PHE A 75 4.86 -5.08 -7.49
C PHE A 75 3.41 -5.05 -7.95
N ILE A 76 2.73 -6.20 -7.87
CA ILE A 76 1.33 -6.34 -8.31
C ILE A 76 0.41 -5.47 -7.45
N ALA A 77 0.54 -5.54 -6.13
CA ALA A 77 -0.32 -4.80 -5.21
C ALA A 77 -0.14 -3.28 -5.33
N PHE A 78 1.12 -2.81 -5.37
CA PHE A 78 1.43 -1.38 -5.50
C PHE A 78 1.00 -0.82 -6.84
N LEU A 79 1.16 -1.59 -7.91
CA LEU A 79 0.69 -1.20 -9.24
C LEU A 79 -0.84 -1.15 -9.29
N LEU A 80 -1.51 -2.14 -8.69
CA LEU A 80 -2.97 -2.21 -8.60
C LEU A 80 -3.52 -1.00 -7.82
N GLU A 81 -2.88 -0.63 -6.71
CA GLU A 81 -3.26 0.56 -5.94
C GLU A 81 -3.08 1.84 -6.77
N GLY A 82 -1.92 2.01 -7.43
CA GLY A 82 -1.67 3.18 -8.28
C GLY A 82 -2.68 3.31 -9.41
N ILE A 83 -3.02 2.20 -10.09
CA ILE A 83 -4.06 2.17 -11.13
C ILE A 83 -5.44 2.46 -10.53
N GLY A 84 -5.76 1.88 -9.37
CA GLY A 84 -7.01 2.12 -8.65
C GLY A 84 -7.20 3.60 -8.29
N ILE A 85 -6.14 4.27 -7.83
CA ILE A 85 -6.16 5.71 -7.52
C ILE A 85 -6.40 6.55 -8.80
N ILE A 86 -5.75 6.20 -9.93
CA ILE A 86 -5.99 6.89 -11.20
C ILE A 86 -7.43 6.68 -11.68
N ALA A 87 -7.95 5.46 -11.56
CA ALA A 87 -9.33 5.15 -11.89
C ALA A 87 -10.31 5.93 -10.99
N LEU A 88 -10.06 6.01 -9.68
CA LEU A 88 -10.85 6.78 -8.73
C LEU A 88 -10.86 8.29 -9.08
N ALA A 89 -9.73 8.83 -9.52
CA ALA A 89 -9.62 10.22 -9.97
C ALA A 89 -10.52 10.54 -11.18
N ASN A 90 -10.71 9.58 -12.07
CA ASN A 90 -11.43 9.79 -13.34
C ASN A 90 -12.90 9.33 -13.28
N LEU A 91 -13.20 8.30 -12.51
CA LEU A 91 -14.51 7.66 -12.45
C LEU A 91 -15.25 7.88 -11.12
N GLY A 92 -14.57 8.42 -10.11
CA GLY A 92 -15.09 8.58 -8.76
C GLY A 92 -16.24 9.59 -8.62
N THR A 93 -16.58 10.34 -9.66
CA THR A 93 -17.78 11.17 -9.72
C THR A 93 -19.08 10.37 -9.87
N ASP A 94 -19.01 9.11 -10.30
CA ASP A 94 -20.09 8.16 -10.25
C ASP A 94 -20.14 7.46 -8.88
N PRO A 95 -21.28 7.43 -8.19
CA PRO A 95 -21.36 6.89 -6.82
C PRO A 95 -21.01 5.41 -6.71
N VAL A 96 -21.33 4.61 -7.73
CA VAL A 96 -21.03 3.18 -7.74
C VAL A 96 -19.53 2.95 -7.94
N TRP A 97 -18.93 3.63 -8.92
CA TRP A 97 -17.49 3.57 -9.14
C TRP A 97 -16.69 4.13 -7.96
N PHE A 98 -17.20 5.19 -7.29
CA PHE A 98 -16.59 5.70 -6.07
C PHE A 98 -16.46 4.61 -4.99
N VAL A 99 -17.54 3.86 -4.72
CA VAL A 99 -17.56 2.78 -3.74
C VAL A 99 -16.62 1.65 -4.13
N LEU A 100 -16.68 1.19 -5.38
CA LEU A 100 -15.89 0.04 -5.83
C LEU A 100 -14.40 0.37 -5.91
N LEU A 101 -14.05 1.55 -6.42
CA LEU A 101 -12.64 1.94 -6.61
C LEU A 101 -11.99 2.35 -5.30
N SER A 102 -12.70 3.01 -4.37
CA SER A 102 -12.16 3.23 -3.02
C SER A 102 -11.88 1.89 -2.33
N GLY A 103 -12.81 0.94 -2.40
CA GLY A 103 -12.62 -0.41 -1.90
C GLY A 103 -11.40 -1.11 -2.52
N LEU A 104 -11.19 -1.00 -3.83
CA LEU A 104 -10.03 -1.54 -4.52
C LEU A 104 -8.72 -0.92 -4.01
N VAL A 105 -8.67 0.40 -3.85
CA VAL A 105 -7.50 1.12 -3.31
C VAL A 105 -7.19 0.65 -1.89
N PHE A 106 -8.20 0.56 -1.02
CA PHE A 106 -8.00 0.06 0.35
C PHE A 106 -7.57 -1.41 0.39
N PHE A 107 -8.12 -2.24 -0.50
CA PHE A 107 -7.71 -3.63 -0.63
C PHE A 107 -6.24 -3.74 -1.05
N ALA A 108 -5.83 -2.99 -2.04
CA ALA A 108 -4.45 -3.00 -2.52
C ALA A 108 -3.47 -2.38 -1.51
N TRP A 109 -3.89 -1.35 -0.76
CA TRP A 109 -3.05 -0.66 0.22
C TRP A 109 -2.80 -1.43 1.52
N GLY A 110 -3.79 -2.21 1.99
CA GLY A 110 -3.72 -2.88 3.28
C GLY A 110 -2.63 -3.95 3.40
N GLU A 111 -2.10 -4.43 2.26
CA GLU A 111 -1.07 -5.46 2.18
C GLU A 111 0.29 -5.00 2.73
N ILE A 112 0.60 -3.70 2.76
CA ILE A 112 1.87 -3.18 3.30
C ILE A 112 2.13 -3.65 4.73
N TYR A 113 1.07 -3.91 5.50
CA TYR A 113 1.15 -4.39 6.88
C TYR A 113 1.42 -5.89 7.01
N SER A 114 1.37 -6.64 5.92
CA SER A 114 1.77 -8.06 5.89
C SER A 114 3.08 -8.27 5.13
N LEU A 115 3.22 -7.65 3.96
CA LEU A 115 4.36 -7.89 3.08
C LEU A 115 5.67 -7.30 3.60
N PHE A 116 5.67 -6.06 4.12
CA PHE A 116 6.90 -5.46 4.63
C PHE A 116 7.45 -6.19 5.86
N PRO A 117 6.65 -6.52 6.90
CA PRO A 117 7.12 -7.33 8.02
C PRO A 117 7.66 -8.69 7.61
N ALA A 118 6.94 -9.41 6.73
CA ALA A 118 7.39 -10.69 6.22
C ALA A 118 8.72 -10.56 5.48
N THR A 119 8.84 -9.56 4.58
CA THR A 119 10.08 -9.30 3.83
C THR A 119 11.24 -8.94 4.73
N VAL A 120 11.02 -8.17 5.78
CA VAL A 120 12.03 -7.82 6.79
C VAL A 120 12.50 -9.06 7.53
N THR A 121 11.57 -9.89 7.99
CA THR A 121 11.89 -11.14 8.69
C THR A 121 12.65 -12.13 7.79
N ASP A 122 12.21 -12.30 6.54
CA ASP A 122 12.87 -13.15 5.55
C ASP A 122 14.28 -12.66 5.18
N THR A 123 14.53 -11.35 5.33
CA THR A 123 15.83 -10.75 4.95
C THR A 123 16.82 -10.71 6.10
N PHE A 124 16.37 -10.34 7.30
CA PHE A 124 17.25 -10.07 8.46
C PHE A 124 17.15 -11.16 9.54
N GLY A 125 16.33 -12.18 9.32
CA GLY A 125 16.11 -13.28 10.26
C GLY A 125 15.12 -12.95 11.38
N ALA A 126 14.78 -14.00 12.15
CA ALA A 126 13.75 -13.92 13.19
C ALA A 126 14.23 -13.30 14.51
N THR A 127 15.54 -13.29 14.77
CA THR A 127 16.12 -12.91 16.07
C THR A 127 15.70 -11.51 16.54
N TYR A 128 15.66 -10.54 15.61
CA TYR A 128 15.26 -9.16 15.88
C TYR A 128 14.02 -8.75 15.10
N ALA A 129 13.15 -9.71 14.75
CA ALA A 129 11.99 -9.47 13.89
C ALA A 129 11.07 -8.37 14.44
N THR A 130 10.78 -8.39 15.73
CA THR A 130 9.92 -7.39 16.39
C THR A 130 10.52 -5.99 16.33
N THR A 131 11.81 -5.85 16.64
CA THR A 131 12.51 -4.55 16.60
C THR A 131 12.56 -4.01 15.18
N ASN A 132 12.93 -4.85 14.21
CA ASN A 132 13.02 -4.47 12.80
C ASN A 132 11.66 -4.09 12.22
N THR A 133 10.60 -4.82 12.57
CA THR A 133 9.22 -4.51 12.18
C THR A 133 8.73 -3.23 12.84
N GLY A 134 9.03 -3.03 14.13
CA GLY A 134 8.71 -1.79 14.83
C GLY A 134 9.35 -0.58 14.17
N LEU A 135 10.65 -0.68 13.83
CA LEU A 135 11.35 0.37 13.10
C LEU A 135 10.70 0.61 11.71
N MET A 136 10.35 -0.46 11.00
CA MET A 136 9.67 -0.35 9.70
C MET A 136 8.33 0.39 9.82
N TYR A 137 7.56 0.15 10.88
CA TYR A 137 6.26 0.81 11.08
C TYR A 137 6.36 2.30 11.41
N THR A 138 7.52 2.81 11.84
CA THR A 138 7.73 4.26 11.97
C THR A 138 7.62 4.98 10.64
N ALA A 139 7.84 4.27 9.52
CA ALA A 139 7.63 4.79 8.17
C ALA A 139 6.19 5.27 7.93
N LYS A 140 5.18 4.61 8.54
CA LYS A 140 3.79 5.09 8.49
C LYS A 140 3.62 6.44 9.18
N GLY A 141 4.26 6.62 10.35
CA GLY A 141 4.27 7.91 11.04
C GLY A 141 4.91 9.00 10.18
N THR A 142 6.06 8.71 9.57
CA THR A 142 6.71 9.62 8.62
C THR A 142 5.82 9.94 7.42
N ALA A 143 5.16 8.93 6.85
CA ALA A 143 4.23 9.10 5.73
C ALA A 143 3.03 9.99 6.10
N SER A 144 2.52 9.88 7.33
CA SER A 144 1.38 10.69 7.78
C SER A 144 1.68 12.19 7.82
N LEU A 145 2.95 12.59 7.94
CA LEU A 145 3.38 13.99 7.83
C LEU A 145 3.21 14.54 6.40
N LEU A 146 3.10 13.68 5.41
CA LEU A 146 2.85 14.08 4.02
C LEU A 146 1.35 14.23 3.70
N VAL A 147 0.45 13.76 4.58
CA VAL A 147 -1.00 13.86 4.35
C VAL A 147 -1.48 15.32 4.24
N PRO A 148 -1.02 16.28 5.06
CA PRO A 148 -1.38 17.69 4.88
C PRO A 148 -1.01 18.28 3.52
N LEU A 149 -0.01 17.69 2.82
CA LEU A 149 0.34 18.09 1.47
C LEU A 149 -0.83 17.93 0.49
N ALA A 150 -1.71 16.95 0.72
CA ALA A 150 -2.93 16.80 -0.07
C ALA A 150 -3.79 18.05 -0.03
N ASN A 151 -4.01 18.63 1.16
CA ASN A 151 -4.80 19.85 1.31
C ASN A 151 -4.12 21.07 0.65
N VAL A 152 -2.78 21.15 0.72
CA VAL A 152 -2.01 22.20 0.03
C VAL A 152 -2.15 22.06 -1.48
N LEU A 153 -2.08 20.85 -2.02
CA LEU A 153 -2.26 20.57 -3.45
C LEU A 153 -3.68 20.93 -3.92
N VAL A 154 -4.71 20.58 -3.14
CA VAL A 154 -6.09 20.95 -3.45
C VAL A 154 -6.26 22.46 -3.40
N ALA A 155 -5.75 23.15 -2.39
CA ALA A 155 -5.83 24.60 -2.27
C ALA A 155 -5.13 25.32 -3.46
N ALA A 156 -3.99 24.79 -3.93
CA ALA A 156 -3.22 25.34 -5.03
C ALA A 156 -3.83 25.08 -6.41
N LYS A 157 -4.49 23.94 -6.60
CA LYS A 157 -5.00 23.48 -7.91
C LYS A 157 -6.52 23.53 -8.04
N GLY A 158 -7.25 23.72 -6.95
CA GLY A 158 -8.69 23.77 -6.91
C GLY A 158 -9.40 22.42 -7.14
N ASN A 159 -8.66 21.30 -7.17
CA ASN A 159 -9.22 19.97 -7.39
C ASN A 159 -8.34 18.86 -6.83
N TRP A 160 -8.91 17.66 -6.68
CA TRP A 160 -8.24 16.46 -6.17
C TRP A 160 -7.30 15.78 -7.16
N HIS A 161 -7.34 16.16 -8.43
CA HIS A 161 -6.58 15.46 -9.48
C HIS A 161 -5.07 15.46 -9.23
N ALA A 162 -4.52 16.59 -8.77
CA ALA A 162 -3.10 16.66 -8.40
C ALA A 162 -2.73 15.74 -7.23
N VAL A 163 -3.61 15.57 -6.26
CA VAL A 163 -3.43 14.64 -5.12
C VAL A 163 -3.40 13.22 -5.61
N PHE A 164 -4.37 12.81 -6.43
CA PHE A 164 -4.42 11.46 -6.99
C PHE A 164 -3.22 11.14 -7.89
N ILE A 165 -2.80 12.06 -8.74
CA ILE A 165 -1.61 11.87 -9.58
C ILE A 165 -0.37 11.70 -8.71
N THR A 166 -0.21 12.53 -7.68
CA THR A 166 0.94 12.42 -6.75
C THR A 166 0.92 11.07 -6.03
N ALA A 167 -0.22 10.68 -5.48
CA ALA A 167 -0.39 9.41 -4.77
C ALA A 167 -0.11 8.21 -5.69
N ALA A 168 -0.71 8.19 -6.88
CA ALA A 168 -0.50 7.12 -7.86
C ALA A 168 0.96 7.04 -8.33
N THR A 169 1.61 8.19 -8.53
CA THR A 169 3.03 8.24 -8.92
C THR A 169 3.92 7.61 -7.85
N LEU A 170 3.70 7.93 -6.57
CA LEU A 170 4.43 7.32 -5.46
C LEU A 170 4.26 5.79 -5.45
N ASN A 171 3.06 5.30 -5.66
CA ASN A 171 2.77 3.87 -5.68
C ASN A 171 3.41 3.16 -6.87
N ILE A 172 3.35 3.76 -8.06
CA ILE A 172 3.99 3.20 -9.26
C ILE A 172 5.51 3.17 -9.12
N ILE A 173 6.12 4.23 -8.58
CA ILE A 173 7.56 4.25 -8.31
C ILE A 173 7.93 3.16 -7.29
N ALA A 174 7.14 2.99 -6.23
CA ALA A 174 7.37 1.93 -5.24
C ALA A 174 7.21 0.53 -5.87
N ALA A 175 6.23 0.33 -6.76
CA ALA A 175 6.06 -0.92 -7.51
C ALA A 175 7.31 -1.24 -8.35
N LEU A 176 7.78 -0.30 -9.13
CA LEU A 176 9.00 -0.47 -9.93
C LEU A 176 10.22 -0.72 -9.04
N ALA A 177 10.34 -0.01 -7.91
CA ALA A 177 11.42 -0.20 -6.95
C ALA A 177 11.39 -1.60 -6.29
N ALA A 178 10.23 -2.24 -6.15
CA ALA A 178 10.15 -3.60 -5.63
C ALA A 178 10.92 -4.59 -6.52
N MET A 179 10.78 -4.46 -7.84
CA MET A 179 11.44 -5.35 -8.79
C MET A 179 12.86 -4.91 -9.15
N ALA A 180 13.07 -3.62 -9.41
CA ALA A 180 14.34 -3.10 -9.91
C ALA A 180 15.40 -2.88 -8.81
N VAL A 181 14.96 -2.63 -7.57
CA VAL A 181 15.86 -2.27 -6.47
C VAL A 181 15.79 -3.31 -5.35
N LEU A 182 14.60 -3.57 -4.80
CA LEU A 182 14.47 -4.43 -3.62
C LEU A 182 14.88 -5.86 -3.91
N LYS A 183 14.38 -6.45 -5.00
CA LYS A 183 14.65 -7.83 -5.38
C LYS A 183 16.14 -8.12 -5.55
N PRO A 184 16.93 -7.37 -6.37
CA PRO A 184 18.35 -7.62 -6.50
C PRO A 184 19.15 -7.33 -5.22
N MET A 185 18.78 -6.30 -4.45
CA MET A 185 19.46 -6.00 -3.18
C MET A 185 19.26 -7.11 -2.15
N ARG A 186 18.05 -7.66 -2.02
CA ARG A 186 17.79 -8.80 -1.13
C ARG A 186 18.55 -10.04 -1.57
N ALA A 187 18.54 -10.37 -2.86
CA ALA A 187 19.29 -11.51 -3.39
C ALA A 187 20.79 -11.39 -3.11
N ALA A 188 21.37 -10.20 -3.29
CA ALA A 188 22.77 -9.95 -2.99
C ALA A 188 23.09 -10.07 -1.48
N TYR A 189 22.18 -9.60 -0.62
CA TYR A 189 22.34 -9.67 0.84
C TYR A 189 22.27 -11.11 1.36
N THR A 190 21.26 -11.88 0.94
CA THR A 190 21.09 -13.28 1.38
C THR A 190 22.21 -14.19 0.87
N ASN A 191 22.70 -13.99 -0.36
CA ASN A 191 23.81 -14.74 -0.89
C ASN A 191 25.13 -14.49 -0.12
N ARG A 192 25.37 -13.26 0.34
CA ARG A 192 26.53 -12.94 1.19
C ARG A 192 26.44 -13.62 2.54
N GLY A 193 25.26 -13.65 3.16
CA GLY A 193 25.04 -14.35 4.44
C GLY A 193 25.33 -15.84 4.33
N ALA A 194 24.82 -16.50 3.31
CA ALA A 194 25.05 -17.92 3.06
C ALA A 194 26.57 -18.24 2.85
N GLY A 195 27.31 -17.36 2.18
CA GLY A 195 28.75 -17.51 1.98
C GLY A 195 29.57 -17.43 3.29
N VAL A 196 29.17 -16.52 4.18
CA VAL A 196 29.82 -16.36 5.50
C VAL A 196 29.57 -17.57 6.39
N ASP A 197 28.36 -18.10 6.40
CA ASP A 197 27.99 -19.27 7.21
C ASP A 197 28.68 -20.55 6.70
N ALA A 198 28.78 -20.73 5.39
CA ALA A 198 29.53 -21.83 4.79
C ALA A 198 31.04 -21.78 5.16
N THR A 199 31.60 -20.58 5.18
CA THR A 199 33.05 -20.40 5.57
C THR A 199 33.25 -20.70 7.05
N LYS A 200 32.35 -20.26 7.94
CA LYS A 200 32.41 -20.57 9.37
C LYS A 200 32.28 -22.09 9.64
N ALA A 201 31.34 -22.75 8.95
CA ALA A 201 31.16 -24.19 9.07
C ALA A 201 32.44 -24.96 8.67
N ASN A 202 33.12 -24.59 7.58
CA ASN A 202 34.35 -25.17 7.13
C ASN A 202 35.53 -24.94 8.09
N LEU A 203 35.56 -23.82 8.80
CA LEU A 203 36.61 -23.53 9.81
C LEU A 203 36.38 -24.28 11.11
N ALA A 204 35.12 -24.59 11.46
CA ALA A 204 34.79 -25.35 12.68
C ALA A 204 35.01 -26.86 12.54
N THR A 205 35.20 -27.37 11.32
CA THR A 205 35.48 -28.80 11.01
C THR A 205 36.96 -29.10 10.77
N ARG A 206 37.81 -28.10 10.90
CA ARG A 206 39.29 -28.25 10.88
C ARG A 206 39.87 -28.10 12.27
#